data_c6922eb5872781b92c6233705edacca4
#
_entry.id   c6922eb5872781b92c6233705edacca4
#
_cell.length_a   1.000
_cell.length_b   1.000
_cell.length_c   1.000
_cell.angle_alpha   90.00
_cell.angle_beta   90.00
_cell.angle_gamma   90.00
#
_symmetry.space_group_name_H-M   'P 1'
#
loop_
_entity.id
_entity.type
_entity.pdbx_description
1 polymer ?
#
loop_
_entity_poly.entity_id
_entity_poly.type
_entity_poly.pdbx_seq_one_letter_code
_entity_poly.pdbx_strand_id
1 'polypeptide(L)'
;MKIGNREFQTKGHTYVMGILNVTPDSFSDGGKWNDRDRALKHVEEMIAEGMDIVDIGGESTRPWGYTLLSDEEEIARVVPMIEAVKANFDIPISLDTYKSGVAEAGILAGADLINDIWGLKYDNRMAEVIAKSGLPCCLMHNRKEADYRDFMQDVAADLAD
;
A
#
# COMPACT_ATOMS: atom_id res chain seq x y z
N MET A 1 -16.31 8.38 -2.72
CA MET A 1 -15.66 7.20 -2.10
C MET A 1 -15.05 7.65 -0.78
N LYS A 2 -15.19 6.88 0.29
CA LYS A 2 -14.62 7.20 1.60
C LYS A 2 -13.35 6.37 1.82
N ILE A 3 -12.25 7.01 2.25
CA ILE A 3 -11.00 6.37 2.67
C ILE A 3 -10.64 6.99 4.02
N GLY A 4 -10.57 6.17 5.05
CA GLY A 4 -10.40 6.64 6.42
C GLY A 4 -11.55 7.57 6.84
N ASN A 5 -11.21 8.79 7.29
CA ASN A 5 -12.16 9.82 7.68
C ASN A 5 -12.49 10.83 6.55
N ARG A 6 -11.87 10.70 5.36
CA ARG A 6 -12.02 11.64 4.24
C ARG A 6 -12.92 11.11 3.13
N GLU A 7 -13.65 12.03 2.49
CA GLU A 7 -14.43 11.75 1.29
C GLU A 7 -13.67 12.19 0.03
N PHE A 8 -13.56 11.27 -0.93
CA PHE A 8 -12.89 11.47 -2.21
C PHE A 8 -13.92 11.53 -3.34
N GLN A 9 -13.90 12.63 -4.10
CA GLN A 9 -14.73 12.80 -5.28
C GLN A 9 -14.07 12.14 -6.47
N THR A 10 -14.70 11.13 -7.05
CA THR A 10 -14.12 10.36 -8.17
C THR A 10 -14.29 11.01 -9.54
N LYS A 11 -14.96 12.15 -9.60
CA LYS A 11 -15.19 12.89 -10.86
C LYS A 11 -14.74 14.34 -10.74
N GLY A 12 -13.95 14.78 -11.71
CA GLY A 12 -13.53 16.16 -11.84
C GLY A 12 -12.50 16.64 -10.81
N HIS A 13 -11.87 15.70 -10.08
CA HIS A 13 -10.81 15.99 -9.13
C HIS A 13 -9.69 14.94 -9.22
N THR A 14 -8.45 15.40 -9.09
CA THR A 14 -7.25 14.54 -9.02
C THR A 14 -6.70 14.57 -7.61
N TYR A 15 -6.43 13.40 -7.04
CA TYR A 15 -5.80 13.26 -5.74
C TYR A 15 -4.37 12.73 -5.90
N VAL A 16 -3.49 13.14 -5.03
CA VAL A 16 -2.08 12.77 -5.05
C VAL A 16 -1.81 11.73 -3.97
N MET A 17 -1.32 10.55 -4.39
CA MET A 17 -0.85 9.51 -3.49
C MET A 17 0.68 9.57 -3.42
N GLY A 18 1.22 9.87 -2.24
CA GLY A 18 2.65 9.90 -1.98
C GLY A 18 3.15 8.53 -1.55
N ILE A 19 4.26 8.08 -2.09
CA ILE A 19 4.83 6.75 -1.83
C ILE A 19 5.87 6.81 -0.72
N LEU A 20 5.69 5.99 0.30
CA LEU A 20 6.64 5.80 1.39
C LEU A 20 7.12 4.34 1.43
N ASN A 21 8.27 4.07 0.81
CA ASN A 21 8.90 2.75 0.86
C ASN A 21 9.68 2.57 2.16
N VAL A 22 9.29 1.56 2.96
CA VAL A 22 9.93 1.21 4.23
C VAL A 22 10.89 0.03 4.01
N THR A 23 11.82 0.19 3.06
CA THR A 23 12.84 -0.84 2.78
C THR A 23 14.15 -0.48 3.46
N PRO A 24 15.02 -1.48 3.83
CA PRO A 24 16.32 -1.21 4.46
C PRO A 24 17.20 -0.25 3.67
N ASP A 25 17.10 -0.29 2.35
CA ASP A 25 17.90 0.56 1.46
C ASP A 25 17.40 2.02 1.41
N SER A 26 16.15 2.25 1.78
CA SER A 26 15.56 3.59 1.77
C SER A 26 16.07 4.47 2.93
N PHE A 27 16.65 3.86 3.98
CA PHE A 27 17.00 4.54 5.22
C PHE A 27 18.38 4.09 5.77
N SER A 28 19.35 3.72 4.92
CA SER A 28 20.55 2.94 5.26
C SER A 28 21.66 3.65 6.07
N ASP A 29 21.50 4.90 6.51
CA ASP A 29 22.62 5.68 7.07
C ASP A 29 22.60 5.95 8.57
N GLY A 30 21.78 5.29 9.39
CA GLY A 30 21.90 5.59 10.82
C GLY A 30 20.81 5.15 11.79
N GLY A 31 20.67 3.88 12.04
CA GLY A 31 19.92 3.35 13.19
C GLY A 31 18.38 3.52 13.14
N LYS A 32 17.66 2.53 13.66
CA LYS A 32 16.18 2.42 13.55
C LYS A 32 15.36 3.65 13.96
N TRP A 33 15.83 4.46 14.90
CA TRP A 33 15.13 5.68 15.34
C TRP A 33 15.29 6.83 14.34
N ASN A 34 16.49 6.98 13.79
CA ASN A 34 16.79 8.04 12.83
C ASN A 34 16.01 7.82 11.51
N ASP A 35 15.79 6.56 11.16
CA ASP A 35 15.06 6.17 9.94
C ASP A 35 13.57 6.48 10.06
N ARG A 36 12.97 6.24 11.24
CA ARG A 36 11.57 6.58 11.51
C ARG A 36 11.33 8.08 11.47
N ASP A 37 12.20 8.86 12.10
CA ASP A 37 12.07 10.32 12.13
C ASP A 37 12.23 10.93 10.74
N ARG A 38 13.14 10.39 9.93
CA ARG A 38 13.29 10.78 8.52
C ARG A 38 12.03 10.45 7.70
N ALA A 39 11.46 9.26 7.90
CA ALA A 39 10.23 8.86 7.22
C ALA A 39 9.07 9.77 7.59
N LEU A 40 8.88 10.08 8.87
CA LEU A 40 7.84 11.01 9.32
C LEU A 40 8.05 12.42 8.77
N LYS A 41 9.29 12.91 8.75
CA LYS A 41 9.61 14.19 8.13
C LYS A 41 9.30 14.21 6.64
N HIS A 42 9.59 13.13 5.94
CA HIS A 42 9.24 13.00 4.51
C HIS A 42 7.73 12.98 4.29
N VAL A 43 6.96 12.31 5.16
CA VAL A 43 5.49 12.36 5.12
C VAL A 43 4.99 13.81 5.35
N GLU A 44 5.56 14.53 6.32
CA GLU A 44 5.23 15.93 6.58
C GLU A 44 5.49 16.82 5.35
N GLU A 45 6.63 16.63 4.70
CA GLU A 45 7.01 17.36 3.47
C GLU A 45 6.02 17.05 2.33
N MET A 46 5.68 15.77 2.09
CA MET A 46 4.69 15.37 1.08
C MET A 46 3.30 15.95 1.37
N ILE A 47 2.87 16.00 2.63
CA ILE A 47 1.60 16.64 3.01
C ILE A 47 1.63 18.15 2.70
N ALA A 48 2.73 18.83 3.00
CA ALA A 48 2.89 20.25 2.71
C ALA A 48 2.91 20.53 1.20
N GLU A 49 3.36 19.58 0.39
CA GLU A 49 3.34 19.63 -1.08
C GLU A 49 1.98 19.26 -1.69
N GLY A 50 1.00 18.84 -0.89
CA GLY A 50 -0.37 18.58 -1.34
C GLY A 50 -0.71 17.10 -1.52
N MET A 51 0.00 16.19 -0.85
CA MET A 51 -0.36 14.78 -0.81
C MET A 51 -1.71 14.57 -0.10
N ASP A 52 -2.57 13.73 -0.67
CA ASP A 52 -3.90 13.39 -0.15
C ASP A 52 -3.94 12.05 0.57
N ILE A 53 -3.11 11.10 0.15
CA ILE A 53 -3.01 9.72 0.68
C ILE A 53 -1.54 9.34 0.75
N VAL A 54 -1.08 8.72 1.84
CA VAL A 54 0.25 8.11 1.90
C VAL A 54 0.14 6.62 1.62
N ASP A 55 0.95 6.10 0.68
CA ASP A 55 1.03 4.68 0.32
C ASP A 55 2.29 4.07 0.94
N ILE A 56 2.11 3.16 1.89
CA ILE A 56 3.19 2.56 2.68
C ILE A 56 3.45 1.14 2.16
N GLY A 57 4.67 0.87 1.69
CA GLY A 57 5.11 -0.45 1.23
C GLY A 57 6.36 -0.93 1.95
N GLY A 58 6.36 -2.19 2.41
CA GLY A 58 7.48 -2.84 3.11
C GLY A 58 8.39 -3.66 2.21
N GLU A 59 7.89 -4.06 1.06
CA GLU A 59 8.60 -4.85 0.04
C GLU A 59 8.78 -4.03 -1.24
N SER A 60 9.95 -4.17 -1.87
CA SER A 60 10.16 -3.56 -3.19
C SER A 60 9.49 -4.41 -4.26
N THR A 61 8.53 -3.83 -4.97
CA THR A 61 7.80 -4.49 -6.07
C THR A 61 8.40 -4.21 -7.45
N ARG A 62 9.68 -3.78 -7.50
CA ARG A 62 10.39 -3.52 -8.77
C ARG A 62 10.52 -4.80 -9.58
N PRO A 63 10.39 -4.76 -10.93
CA PRO A 63 10.42 -5.96 -11.79
C PRO A 63 11.73 -6.76 -11.73
N TRP A 64 12.83 -6.15 -11.24
CA TRP A 64 14.16 -6.74 -11.24
C TRP A 64 14.88 -6.50 -9.91
N GLY A 65 15.45 -7.59 -9.34
CA GLY A 65 16.37 -7.47 -8.20
C GLY A 65 15.71 -7.22 -6.85
N TYR A 66 14.41 -7.51 -6.68
CA TYR A 66 13.76 -7.47 -5.38
C TYR A 66 13.96 -8.79 -4.62
N THR A 67 13.97 -8.69 -3.31
CA THR A 67 13.97 -9.85 -2.41
C THR A 67 12.57 -10.05 -1.89
N LEU A 68 12.00 -11.23 -2.13
CA LEU A 68 10.72 -11.62 -1.55
C LEU A 68 10.89 -11.74 -0.03
N LEU A 69 10.06 -11.01 0.71
CA LEU A 69 10.05 -11.04 2.17
C LEU A 69 9.07 -12.10 2.69
N SER A 70 9.32 -12.61 3.90
CA SER A 70 8.26 -13.29 4.64
C SER A 70 7.20 -12.28 5.12
N ASP A 71 6.01 -12.76 5.47
CA ASP A 71 4.95 -11.91 6.04
C ASP A 71 5.45 -11.23 7.32
N GLU A 72 6.16 -11.96 8.19
CA GLU A 72 6.69 -11.44 9.44
C GLU A 72 7.69 -10.30 9.23
N GLU A 73 8.57 -10.44 8.22
CA GLU A 73 9.55 -9.41 7.87
C GLU A 73 8.87 -8.15 7.34
N GLU A 74 7.86 -8.29 6.49
CA GLU A 74 7.10 -7.17 5.94
C GLU A 74 6.26 -6.50 7.02
N ILE A 75 5.54 -7.26 7.86
CA ILE A 75 4.79 -6.76 9.02
C ILE A 75 5.69 -5.95 9.95
N ALA A 76 6.89 -6.46 10.26
CA ALA A 76 7.84 -5.77 11.13
C ALA A 76 8.31 -4.41 10.58
N ARG A 77 8.19 -4.18 9.26
CA ARG A 77 8.48 -2.90 8.61
C ARG A 77 7.28 -1.97 8.57
N VAL A 78 6.13 -2.47 8.08
CA VAL A 78 4.99 -1.60 7.78
C VAL A 78 4.18 -1.22 9.02
N VAL A 79 3.96 -2.14 9.95
CA VAL A 79 3.10 -1.89 11.13
C VAL A 79 3.61 -0.73 11.98
N PRO A 80 4.90 -0.69 12.42
CA PRO A 80 5.39 0.44 13.21
C PRO A 80 5.33 1.77 12.46
N MET A 81 5.40 1.75 11.12
CA MET A 81 5.31 2.96 10.32
C MET A 81 3.87 3.45 10.18
N ILE A 82 2.92 2.55 9.94
CA ILE A 82 1.49 2.87 9.93
C ILE A 82 1.08 3.50 11.25
N GLU A 83 1.43 2.88 12.38
CA GLU A 83 1.15 3.41 13.73
C GLU A 83 1.78 4.79 13.93
N ALA A 84 3.03 4.97 13.46
CA ALA A 84 3.73 6.24 13.58
C ALA A 84 3.07 7.36 12.76
N VAL A 85 2.69 7.08 11.52
CA VAL A 85 2.00 8.05 10.66
C VAL A 85 0.62 8.39 11.25
N LYS A 86 -0.14 7.39 11.71
CA LYS A 86 -1.45 7.58 12.34
C LYS A 86 -1.39 8.44 13.60
N ALA A 87 -0.32 8.30 14.39
CA ALA A 87 -0.13 9.04 15.63
C ALA A 87 0.24 10.53 15.40
N ASN A 88 0.84 10.86 14.25
CA ASN A 88 1.40 12.18 13.98
C ASN A 88 0.61 13.00 12.96
N PHE A 89 -0.14 12.34 12.05
CA PHE A 89 -0.80 13.00 10.93
C PHE A 89 -2.24 12.54 10.75
N ASP A 90 -3.11 13.48 10.39
CA ASP A 90 -4.47 13.19 9.94
C ASP A 90 -4.49 13.03 8.42
N ILE A 91 -3.94 11.91 7.94
CA ILE A 91 -3.91 11.56 6.52
C ILE A 91 -4.35 10.10 6.32
N PRO A 92 -5.13 9.76 5.29
CA PRO A 92 -5.44 8.39 4.94
C PRO A 92 -4.18 7.60 4.57
N ILE A 93 -4.13 6.36 5.04
CA ILE A 93 -3.01 5.44 4.80
C ILE A 93 -3.47 4.32 3.86
N SER A 94 -2.80 4.21 2.72
CA SER A 94 -2.83 3.05 1.84
C SER A 94 -1.70 2.10 2.24
N LEU A 95 -1.97 0.81 2.31
CA LEU A 95 -0.97 -0.23 2.50
C LEU A 95 -0.75 -0.97 1.19
N ASP A 96 0.46 -0.84 0.62
CA ASP A 96 0.90 -1.57 -0.57
C ASP A 96 1.37 -2.97 -0.16
N THR A 97 0.50 -3.94 -0.35
CA THR A 97 0.80 -5.36 -0.11
C THR A 97 -0.17 -6.26 -0.87
N TYR A 98 0.32 -7.42 -1.28
CA TYR A 98 -0.45 -8.50 -1.90
C TYR A 98 -0.54 -9.76 -1.01
N LYS A 99 -0.11 -9.66 0.27
CA LYS A 99 -0.10 -10.74 1.25
C LYS A 99 -1.19 -10.52 2.29
N SER A 100 -2.07 -11.48 2.46
CA SER A 100 -3.23 -11.35 3.36
C SER A 100 -2.83 -11.18 4.83
N GLY A 101 -1.75 -11.84 5.28
CA GLY A 101 -1.24 -11.70 6.65
C GLY A 101 -0.72 -10.30 6.94
N VAL A 102 -0.04 -9.68 5.98
CA VAL A 102 0.43 -8.29 6.07
C VAL A 102 -0.76 -7.32 6.06
N ALA A 103 -1.75 -7.57 5.18
CA ALA A 103 -2.96 -6.76 5.13
C ALA A 103 -3.74 -6.80 6.46
N GLU A 104 -3.94 -7.98 7.06
CA GLU A 104 -4.59 -8.13 8.38
C GLU A 104 -3.86 -7.30 9.45
N ALA A 105 -2.54 -7.41 9.53
CA ALA A 105 -1.73 -6.66 10.50
C ALA A 105 -1.78 -5.15 10.26
N GLY A 106 -1.70 -4.71 9.02
CA GLY A 106 -1.75 -3.30 8.64
C GLY A 106 -3.12 -2.66 8.90
N ILE A 107 -4.21 -3.40 8.66
CA ILE A 107 -5.58 -2.97 8.99
C ILE A 107 -5.71 -2.75 10.51
N LEU A 108 -5.20 -3.67 11.32
CA LEU A 108 -5.19 -3.53 12.78
C LEU A 108 -4.35 -2.34 13.25
N ALA A 109 -3.27 -2.03 12.54
CA ALA A 109 -2.41 -0.88 12.82
C ALA A 109 -3.03 0.46 12.37
N GLY A 110 -4.08 0.43 11.55
CA GLY A 110 -4.84 1.62 11.13
C GLY A 110 -4.71 2.01 9.66
N ALA A 111 -4.35 1.10 8.77
CA ALA A 111 -4.47 1.31 7.33
C ALA A 111 -5.94 1.56 6.93
N ASP A 112 -6.17 2.45 5.98
CA ASP A 112 -7.49 2.90 5.54
C ASP A 112 -7.86 2.39 4.13
N LEU A 113 -6.88 1.85 3.40
CA LEU A 113 -7.02 1.28 2.06
C LEU A 113 -5.97 0.19 1.86
N ILE A 114 -6.31 -0.86 1.13
CA ILE A 114 -5.36 -1.86 0.66
C ILE A 114 -5.09 -1.64 -0.83
N ASN A 115 -3.80 -1.52 -1.18
CA ASN A 115 -3.32 -1.39 -2.55
C ASN A 115 -2.66 -2.71 -2.95
N ASP A 116 -3.35 -3.51 -3.79
CA ASP A 116 -2.89 -4.84 -4.19
C ASP A 116 -2.50 -4.85 -5.67
N ILE A 117 -1.19 -4.95 -5.93
CA ILE A 117 -0.62 -5.00 -7.27
C ILE A 117 -0.88 -6.31 -8.03
N TRP A 118 -1.41 -7.33 -7.38
CA TRP A 118 -1.77 -8.62 -7.99
C TRP A 118 -3.28 -8.80 -8.17
N GLY A 119 -4.09 -7.80 -7.83
CA GLY A 119 -5.53 -7.82 -8.04
C GLY A 119 -6.23 -9.00 -7.37
N LEU A 120 -5.87 -9.31 -6.14
CA LEU A 120 -6.36 -10.41 -5.30
C LEU A 120 -5.97 -11.83 -5.77
N LYS A 121 -5.08 -11.95 -6.76
CA LYS A 121 -4.76 -13.26 -7.37
C LYS A 121 -3.50 -13.92 -6.81
N TYR A 122 -2.72 -13.24 -5.99
CA TYR A 122 -1.52 -13.81 -5.39
C TYR A 122 -1.86 -14.64 -4.14
N ASP A 123 -2.67 -14.10 -3.24
CA ASP A 123 -3.08 -14.74 -1.99
C ASP A 123 -4.60 -14.92 -1.95
N ASN A 124 -5.05 -16.16 -1.93
CA ASN A 124 -6.47 -16.53 -1.97
C ASN A 124 -7.28 -15.99 -0.78
N ARG A 125 -6.64 -15.59 0.32
CA ARG A 125 -7.30 -15.01 1.52
C ARG A 125 -7.47 -13.51 1.43
N MET A 126 -6.79 -12.83 0.50
CA MET A 126 -6.78 -11.37 0.43
C MET A 126 -8.19 -10.79 0.27
N ALA A 127 -8.98 -11.35 -0.65
CA ALA A 127 -10.35 -10.90 -0.87
C ALA A 127 -11.22 -11.02 0.40
N GLU A 128 -11.07 -12.11 1.16
CA GLU A 128 -11.78 -12.32 2.43
C GLU A 128 -11.37 -11.31 3.50
N VAL A 129 -10.08 -11.04 3.62
CA VAL A 129 -9.52 -10.06 4.57
C VAL A 129 -10.06 -8.67 4.29
N ILE A 130 -10.02 -8.22 3.03
CA ILE A 130 -10.53 -6.91 2.63
C ILE A 130 -12.05 -6.84 2.86
N ALA A 131 -12.81 -7.85 2.45
CA ALA A 131 -14.26 -7.87 2.64
C ALA A 131 -14.65 -7.81 4.12
N LYS A 132 -13.95 -8.51 5.01
CA LYS A 132 -14.20 -8.47 6.46
C LYS A 132 -13.88 -7.11 7.07
N SER A 133 -12.84 -6.45 6.60
CA SER A 133 -12.45 -5.13 7.11
C SER A 133 -13.42 -4.02 6.69
N GLY A 134 -14.11 -4.17 5.58
CA GLY A 134 -14.94 -3.14 4.95
C GLY A 134 -14.15 -1.96 4.37
N LEU A 135 -12.83 -2.07 4.27
CA LEU A 135 -11.99 -1.05 3.66
C LEU A 135 -12.09 -1.05 2.14
N PRO A 136 -11.92 0.10 1.49
CA PRO A 136 -11.73 0.14 0.05
C PRO A 136 -10.41 -0.53 -0.35
N CYS A 137 -10.34 -0.98 -1.60
CA CYS A 137 -9.10 -1.49 -2.17
C CYS A 137 -8.82 -0.86 -3.54
N CYS A 138 -7.54 -0.74 -3.84
CA CYS A 138 -7.03 -0.42 -5.17
C CYS A 138 -6.46 -1.71 -5.76
N LEU A 139 -6.96 -2.14 -6.90
CA LEU A 139 -6.53 -3.37 -7.57
C LEU A 139 -5.79 -3.02 -8.86
N MET A 140 -4.58 -3.53 -8.98
CA MET A 140 -3.82 -3.45 -10.21
C MET A 140 -3.93 -4.76 -10.98
N HIS A 141 -4.20 -4.68 -12.28
CA HIS A 141 -4.06 -5.83 -13.16
C HIS A 141 -2.59 -6.25 -13.25
N ASN A 142 -2.33 -7.55 -13.04
CA ASN A 142 -1.01 -8.12 -13.19
C ASN A 142 -1.10 -9.56 -13.73
N ARG A 143 -0.12 -9.98 -14.54
CA ARG A 143 0.07 -11.35 -15.02
C ARG A 143 1.53 -11.74 -14.90
N LYS A 144 1.80 -13.04 -14.69
CA LYS A 144 3.18 -13.57 -14.67
C LYS A 144 3.88 -13.41 -16.02
N GLU A 145 3.12 -13.50 -17.11
CA GLU A 145 3.59 -13.31 -18.49
C GLU A 145 2.62 -12.39 -19.23
N ALA A 146 3.16 -11.52 -20.08
CA ALA A 146 2.37 -10.59 -20.89
C ALA A 146 1.78 -11.30 -22.12
N ASP A 147 0.95 -12.32 -21.88
CA ASP A 147 0.25 -13.08 -22.91
C ASP A 147 -1.22 -12.66 -22.97
N TYR A 148 -1.59 -11.93 -24.03
CA TYR A 148 -2.94 -11.38 -24.24
C TYR A 148 -3.42 -11.75 -25.65
N ARG A 149 -4.67 -12.20 -25.76
CA ARG A 149 -5.36 -12.38 -27.03
C ARG A 149 -6.01 -11.07 -27.48
N ASP A 150 -6.71 -10.43 -26.56
CA ASP A 150 -7.25 -9.07 -26.70
C ASP A 150 -6.96 -8.33 -25.37
N PHE A 151 -6.03 -7.40 -25.42
CA PHE A 151 -5.51 -6.74 -24.21
C PHE A 151 -6.62 -6.15 -23.34
N MET A 152 -7.54 -5.38 -23.94
CA MET A 152 -8.59 -4.69 -23.17
C MET A 152 -9.63 -5.65 -22.60
N GLN A 153 -10.01 -6.67 -23.37
CA GLN A 153 -10.97 -7.68 -22.91
C GLN A 153 -10.36 -8.57 -21.85
N ASP A 154 -9.11 -8.99 -22.03
CA ASP A 154 -8.41 -9.84 -21.08
C ASP A 154 -8.17 -9.14 -19.75
N VAL A 155 -7.73 -7.86 -19.77
CA VAL A 155 -7.56 -7.03 -18.56
C VAL A 155 -8.90 -6.85 -17.82
N ALA A 156 -9.97 -6.55 -18.56
CA ALA A 156 -11.30 -6.39 -17.96
C ALA A 156 -11.82 -7.70 -17.35
N ALA A 157 -11.60 -8.82 -18.02
CA ALA A 157 -11.97 -10.15 -17.51
C ALA A 157 -11.19 -10.51 -16.24
N ASP A 158 -9.86 -10.29 -16.26
CA ASP A 158 -8.99 -10.57 -15.12
C ASP A 158 -9.34 -9.77 -13.87
N LEU A 159 -9.79 -8.52 -14.02
CA LEU A 159 -10.20 -7.67 -12.91
C LEU A 159 -11.63 -7.91 -12.44
N ALA A 160 -12.46 -8.56 -13.25
CA ALA A 160 -13.84 -8.91 -12.92
C ALA A 160 -14.00 -10.27 -12.23
N ASP A 161 -12.97 -11.12 -12.31
CA ASP A 161 -12.91 -12.45 -11.71
C ASP A 161 -12.50 -12.37 -10.22
#